data_bdfefc051fb1621096884977f3bec09f
#
_entry.id   bdfefc051fb1621096884977f3bec09f
#
_cell.length_a   1.000
_cell.length_b   1.000
_cell.length_c   1.000
_cell.angle_alpha   90.00
_cell.angle_beta   90.00
_cell.angle_gamma   90.00
#
_symmetry.space_group_name_H-M   'P 1'
#
loop_
_entity.id
_entity.type
_entity.pdbx_description
1 polymer ?
#
loop_
_entity_poly.entity_id
_entity_poly.type
_entity_poly.pdbx_seq_one_letter_code
_entity_poly.pdbx_strand_id
1 'polypeptide(L)'
;LVWDAPNLDMGLGGILGGRPTAAHRPRFDALGRWLLARTAELAIGAPEVSLEPEATVFTNIAPGSADVVRPWVEALRNVGFAVFAKPKIDEDSDVDSDMLAHIALRHREGLAGVLVASADGQAFRIPLEDIARSGTPVWILGFREHASWALASDTLEFVDLEDIPGVFREPLPRIG
;
A
#
# COMPACT_ATOMS: atom_id res chain seq x y z
N LEU A 1 -0.93 -7.46 -0.96
CA LEU A 1 -0.69 -6.06 -0.54
C LEU A 1 0.24 -5.39 -1.55
N VAL A 2 -0.19 -4.26 -2.04
CA VAL A 2 0.57 -3.39 -2.94
C VAL A 2 0.71 -2.04 -2.25
N TRP A 3 1.94 -1.60 -2.02
CA TRP A 3 2.23 -0.40 -1.24
C TRP A 3 2.92 0.65 -2.12
N ASP A 4 2.25 1.80 -2.30
CA ASP A 4 2.79 2.99 -2.95
C ASP A 4 3.57 3.82 -1.92
N ALA A 5 4.84 3.53 -1.75
CA ALA A 5 5.64 4.16 -0.72
C ALA A 5 5.83 5.68 -0.92
N PRO A 6 6.13 6.18 -2.13
CA PRO A 6 6.29 7.62 -2.31
C PRO A 6 5.01 8.41 -2.02
N ASN A 7 3.88 7.93 -2.50
CA ASN A 7 2.60 8.61 -2.31
C ASN A 7 2.18 8.60 -0.84
N LEU A 8 2.35 7.47 -0.15
CA LEU A 8 2.03 7.36 1.26
C LEU A 8 2.92 8.30 2.10
N ASP A 9 4.20 8.40 1.77
CA ASP A 9 5.13 9.34 2.42
C ASP A 9 4.69 10.80 2.22
N MET A 10 4.25 11.15 1.01
CA MET A 10 3.75 12.50 0.71
C MET A 10 2.50 12.81 1.55
N GLY A 11 1.55 11.88 1.63
CA GLY A 11 0.36 12.03 2.46
C GLY A 11 0.70 12.18 3.94
N LEU A 12 1.61 11.37 4.43
CA LEU A 12 2.09 11.43 5.80
C LEU A 12 2.76 12.79 6.10
N GLY A 13 3.59 13.28 5.17
CA GLY A 13 4.20 14.61 5.28
C GLY A 13 3.18 15.73 5.38
N GLY A 14 2.07 15.62 4.64
CA GLY A 14 0.96 16.57 4.73
C GLY A 14 0.30 16.58 6.10
N ILE A 15 0.13 15.42 6.74
CA ILE A 15 -0.42 15.30 8.08
C ILE A 15 0.54 15.88 9.12
N LEU A 16 1.81 15.55 9.02
CA LEU A 16 2.84 15.97 9.97
C LEU A 16 3.26 17.43 9.82
N GLY A 17 2.99 18.03 8.67
CA GLY A 17 3.45 19.39 8.35
C GLY A 17 4.93 19.48 8.02
N GLY A 18 5.55 18.37 7.66
CA GLY A 18 6.96 18.31 7.32
C GLY A 18 7.37 16.93 6.85
N ARG A 19 8.65 16.78 6.54
CA ARG A 19 9.18 15.52 6.03
C ARG A 19 9.10 14.40 7.07
N PRO A 20 8.50 13.24 6.76
CA PRO A 20 8.46 12.12 7.69
C PRO A 20 9.87 11.59 8.02
N THR A 21 10.05 11.20 9.26
CA THR A 21 11.23 10.44 9.68
C THR A 21 10.90 8.96 9.72
N ALA A 22 11.90 8.11 9.88
CA ALA A 22 11.69 6.67 10.01
C ALA A 22 10.73 6.32 11.16
N ALA A 23 10.75 7.11 12.25
CA ALA A 23 9.87 6.87 13.40
C ALA A 23 8.39 7.15 13.10
N HIS A 24 8.10 8.00 12.12
CA HIS A 24 6.74 8.34 11.72
C HIS A 24 6.15 7.40 10.67
N ARG A 25 6.99 6.65 9.97
CA ARG A 25 6.53 5.80 8.87
C ARG A 25 5.81 4.56 9.36
N PRO A 26 4.83 4.05 8.58
CA PRO A 26 4.14 2.82 8.92
C PRO A 26 5.11 1.66 9.13
N ARG A 27 4.85 0.87 10.15
CA ARG A 27 5.62 -0.33 10.41
C ARG A 27 5.20 -1.42 9.42
N PHE A 28 6.13 -1.81 8.56
CA PHE A 28 5.86 -2.80 7.52
C PHE A 28 5.56 -4.20 8.08
N ASP A 29 6.13 -4.56 9.24
CA ASP A 29 5.80 -5.82 9.90
C ASP A 29 4.33 -5.87 10.36
N ALA A 30 3.79 -4.75 10.83
CA ALA A 30 2.39 -4.65 11.21
C ALA A 30 1.47 -4.73 9.99
N LEU A 31 1.84 -4.11 8.87
CA LEU A 31 1.11 -4.24 7.61
C LEU A 31 1.14 -5.68 7.10
N GLY A 32 2.27 -6.36 7.21
CA GLY A 32 2.40 -7.77 6.86
C GLY A 32 1.50 -8.67 7.70
N ARG A 33 1.44 -8.44 9.00
CA ARG A 33 0.53 -9.19 9.89
C ARG A 33 -0.93 -8.94 9.53
N TRP A 34 -1.30 -7.73 9.17
CA TRP A 34 -2.66 -7.41 8.76
C TRP A 34 -3.03 -8.14 7.46
N LEU A 35 -2.10 -8.18 6.51
CA LEU A 35 -2.26 -8.97 5.29
C LEU A 35 -2.50 -10.46 5.60
N LEU A 36 -1.71 -11.04 6.50
CA LEU A 36 -1.88 -12.44 6.91
C LEU A 36 -3.24 -12.68 7.52
N ALA A 37 -3.73 -11.76 8.36
CA ALA A 37 -5.05 -11.87 8.98
C ALA A 37 -6.18 -11.80 7.93
N ARG A 38 -6.07 -10.89 6.95
CA ARG A 38 -7.06 -10.81 5.85
C ARG A 38 -7.03 -12.06 4.98
N THR A 39 -5.84 -12.58 4.69
CA THR A 39 -5.68 -13.82 3.92
C THR A 39 -6.36 -15.00 4.64
N ALA A 40 -6.17 -15.11 5.95
CA ALA A 40 -6.81 -16.15 6.75
C ALA A 40 -8.34 -16.05 6.73
N GLU A 41 -8.89 -14.85 6.80
CA GLU A 41 -10.34 -14.61 6.69
C GLU A 41 -10.90 -15.04 5.34
N LEU A 42 -10.22 -14.69 4.25
CA LEU A 42 -10.62 -15.08 2.90
C LEU A 42 -10.55 -16.62 2.73
N ALA A 43 -9.56 -17.26 3.32
CA ALA A 43 -9.39 -18.71 3.27
C ALA A 43 -10.54 -19.45 3.93
N ILE A 44 -11.14 -18.91 4.99
CA ILE A 44 -12.32 -19.48 5.65
C ILE A 44 -13.51 -19.54 4.68
N GLY A 45 -13.68 -18.51 3.84
CA GLY A 45 -14.76 -18.45 2.86
C GLY A 45 -14.55 -19.32 1.63
N ALA A 46 -13.34 -19.84 1.40
CA ALA A 46 -12.98 -20.65 0.25
C ALA A 46 -12.01 -21.78 0.65
N PRO A 47 -12.46 -22.76 1.47
CA PRO A 47 -11.57 -23.75 2.05
C PRO A 47 -10.92 -24.69 1.02
N GLU A 48 -11.48 -24.81 -0.17
CA GLU A 48 -10.93 -25.63 -1.24
C GLU A 48 -9.81 -24.95 -2.05
N VAL A 49 -9.55 -23.66 -1.79
CA VAL A 49 -8.54 -22.87 -2.49
C VAL A 49 -7.37 -22.59 -1.56
N SER A 50 -6.15 -22.81 -2.05
CA SER A 50 -4.94 -22.40 -1.34
C SER A 50 -4.65 -20.94 -1.62
N LEU A 51 -4.65 -20.10 -0.59
CA LEU A 51 -4.35 -18.68 -0.70
C LEU A 51 -2.94 -18.40 -0.21
N GLU A 52 -2.16 -17.68 -1.02
CA GLU A 52 -0.81 -17.26 -0.67
C GLU A 52 -0.79 -15.75 -0.51
N PRO A 53 -0.40 -15.23 0.66
CA PRO A 53 -0.21 -13.80 0.86
C PRO A 53 1.03 -13.32 0.11
N GLU A 54 0.91 -12.18 -0.56
CA GLU A 54 2.00 -11.55 -1.29
C GLU A 54 2.01 -10.06 -0.98
N ALA A 55 3.18 -9.51 -0.68
CA ALA A 55 3.34 -8.10 -0.41
C ALA A 55 4.47 -7.52 -1.25
N THR A 56 4.17 -6.46 -1.99
CA THR A 56 5.14 -5.76 -2.83
C THR A 56 5.12 -4.27 -2.51
N VAL A 57 6.28 -3.71 -2.25
CA VAL A 57 6.47 -2.27 -2.08
C VAL A 57 6.99 -1.69 -3.38
N PHE A 58 6.31 -0.66 -3.86
CA PHE A 58 6.71 0.11 -5.03
C PHE A 58 7.32 1.42 -4.57
N THR A 59 8.51 1.70 -5.04
CA THR A 59 9.21 2.95 -4.69
C THR A 59 9.99 3.46 -5.87
N ASN A 60 10.36 4.74 -5.83
CA ASN A 60 11.33 5.30 -6.75
C ASN A 60 12.58 5.73 -5.97
N ILE A 61 13.70 5.76 -6.66
CA ILE A 61 14.99 6.08 -6.08
C ILE A 61 15.52 7.34 -6.75
N ALA A 62 15.71 8.40 -5.96
CA ALA A 62 16.31 9.63 -6.45
C ALA A 62 17.76 9.38 -6.88
N PRO A 63 18.27 10.14 -7.87
CA PRO A 63 19.67 10.01 -8.29
C PRO A 63 20.62 10.13 -7.11
N GLY A 64 21.57 9.18 -7.01
CA GLY A 64 22.56 9.14 -5.93
C GLY A 64 22.05 8.63 -4.58
N SER A 65 20.79 8.21 -4.48
CA SER A 65 20.17 7.78 -3.21
C SER A 65 20.08 6.27 -3.03
N ALA A 66 20.63 5.48 -3.96
CA ALA A 66 20.53 4.02 -3.89
C ALA A 66 21.10 3.44 -2.60
N ASP A 67 22.24 3.94 -2.13
CA ASP A 67 22.88 3.48 -0.89
C ASP A 67 22.11 3.90 0.37
N VAL A 68 21.39 5.03 0.31
CA VAL A 68 20.60 5.53 1.43
C VAL A 68 19.36 4.66 1.67
N VAL A 69 18.71 4.17 0.60
CA VAL A 69 17.50 3.35 0.72
C VAL A 69 17.79 1.86 0.91
N ARG A 70 19.02 1.41 0.65
CA ARG A 70 19.40 0.00 0.72
C ARG A 70 19.02 -0.68 2.05
N PRO A 71 19.33 -0.11 3.23
CA PRO A 71 18.96 -0.74 4.50
C PRO A 71 17.46 -0.95 4.65
N TRP A 72 16.66 -0.02 4.19
CA TRP A 72 15.20 -0.13 4.22
C TRP A 72 14.71 -1.25 3.28
N VAL A 73 15.25 -1.30 2.06
CA VAL A 73 14.91 -2.35 1.09
C VAL A 73 15.28 -3.72 1.64
N GLU A 74 16.46 -3.86 2.24
CA GLU A 74 16.90 -5.12 2.85
C GLU A 74 16.01 -5.53 4.02
N ALA A 75 15.59 -4.58 4.86
CA ALA A 75 14.70 -4.83 5.97
C ALA A 75 13.34 -5.34 5.50
N LEU A 76 12.79 -4.74 4.44
CA LEU A 76 11.53 -5.19 3.82
C LEU A 76 11.66 -6.62 3.28
N ARG A 77 12.73 -6.89 2.54
CA ARG A 77 12.98 -8.23 1.99
C ARG A 77 13.15 -9.29 3.07
N ASN A 78 13.80 -8.94 4.16
CA ASN A 78 14.02 -9.86 5.28
C ASN A 78 12.74 -10.30 5.96
N VAL A 79 11.66 -9.52 5.88
CA VAL A 79 10.35 -9.92 6.42
C VAL A 79 9.39 -10.44 5.35
N GLY A 80 9.88 -10.67 4.14
CA GLY A 80 9.14 -11.33 3.08
C GLY A 80 8.45 -10.41 2.06
N PHE A 81 8.70 -9.10 2.10
CA PHE A 81 8.19 -8.18 1.08
C PHE A 81 9.05 -8.26 -0.19
N ALA A 82 8.40 -8.26 -1.34
CA ALA A 82 9.07 -7.93 -2.59
C ALA A 82 9.20 -6.40 -2.70
N VAL A 83 10.25 -5.94 -3.35
CA VAL A 83 10.48 -4.50 -3.55
C VAL A 83 10.69 -4.23 -5.02
N PHE A 84 9.84 -3.39 -5.59
CA PHE A 84 10.01 -2.83 -6.92
C PHE A 84 10.57 -1.42 -6.76
N ALA A 85 11.80 -1.21 -7.19
CA ALA A 85 12.48 0.07 -7.10
C ALA A 85 12.85 0.57 -8.49
N LYS A 86 12.45 1.79 -8.81
CA LYS A 86 12.61 2.41 -10.11
C LYS A 86 13.39 3.72 -9.97
N PRO A 87 14.39 3.97 -10.81
CA PRO A 87 15.10 5.26 -10.77
C PRO A 87 14.14 6.42 -11.04
N LYS A 88 14.24 7.46 -10.24
CA LYS A 88 13.52 8.71 -10.49
C LYS A 88 14.32 9.54 -11.49
N ILE A 89 13.78 9.68 -12.71
CA ILE A 89 14.45 10.37 -13.82
C ILE A 89 14.07 11.86 -13.84
N ASP A 90 12.80 12.17 -13.52
CA ASP A 90 12.27 13.53 -13.48
C ASP A 90 11.21 13.64 -12.37
N GLU A 91 10.61 14.82 -12.22
CA GLU A 91 9.59 15.07 -11.21
C GLU A 91 8.30 14.28 -11.44
N ASP A 92 8.02 13.93 -12.69
CA ASP A 92 6.82 13.18 -13.09
C ASP A 92 7.02 11.66 -12.99
N SER A 93 8.22 11.21 -12.63
CA SER A 93 8.49 9.78 -12.43
C SER A 93 7.73 9.26 -11.21
N ASP A 94 6.70 8.46 -11.46
CA ASP A 94 5.93 7.78 -10.42
C ASP A 94 5.88 6.28 -10.67
N VAL A 95 5.28 5.54 -9.75
CA VAL A 95 5.15 4.08 -9.82
C VAL A 95 3.71 3.65 -10.13
N ASP A 96 2.82 4.58 -10.44
CA ASP A 96 1.39 4.29 -10.60
C ASP A 96 1.11 3.28 -11.71
N SER A 97 1.70 3.48 -12.89
CA SER A 97 1.53 2.55 -14.01
C SER A 97 2.11 1.17 -13.72
N ASP A 98 3.23 1.13 -12.99
CA ASP A 98 3.87 -0.13 -12.59
C ASP A 98 2.99 -0.90 -11.60
N MET A 99 2.40 -0.20 -10.63
CA MET A 99 1.47 -0.77 -9.67
C MET A 99 0.22 -1.31 -10.36
N LEU A 100 -0.38 -0.53 -11.24
CA LEU A 100 -1.58 -0.95 -11.99
C LEU A 100 -1.31 -2.15 -12.87
N ALA A 101 -0.16 -2.20 -13.54
CA ALA A 101 0.24 -3.34 -14.35
C ALA A 101 0.42 -4.60 -13.50
N HIS A 102 1.03 -4.46 -12.34
CA HIS A 102 1.23 -5.57 -11.40
C HIS A 102 -0.12 -6.10 -10.89
N ILE A 103 -1.02 -5.22 -10.46
CA ILE A 103 -2.36 -5.61 -9.97
C ILE A 103 -3.14 -6.30 -11.10
N ALA A 104 -3.12 -5.74 -12.30
CA ALA A 104 -3.82 -6.33 -13.46
C ALA A 104 -3.30 -7.72 -13.79
N LEU A 105 -1.98 -7.92 -13.74
CA LEU A 105 -1.37 -9.23 -13.97
C LEU A 105 -1.82 -10.24 -12.92
N ARG A 106 -1.76 -9.87 -11.64
CA ARG A 106 -2.21 -10.74 -10.55
C ARG A 106 -3.70 -11.07 -10.64
N HIS A 107 -4.52 -10.10 -11.03
CA HIS A 107 -5.95 -10.30 -11.21
C HIS A 107 -6.24 -11.32 -12.33
N ARG A 108 -5.49 -11.27 -13.45
CA ARG A 108 -5.61 -12.26 -14.52
C ARG A 108 -5.16 -13.65 -14.09
N GLU A 109 -4.17 -13.77 -13.22
CA GLU A 109 -3.68 -15.04 -12.70
C GLU A 109 -4.58 -15.65 -11.62
N GLY A 110 -5.50 -14.88 -11.08
CA GLY A 110 -6.40 -15.28 -10.00
C GLY A 110 -6.05 -14.60 -8.68
N LEU A 111 -6.85 -13.62 -8.31
CA LEU A 111 -6.62 -12.81 -7.12
C LEU A 111 -7.82 -12.94 -6.18
N ALA A 112 -7.61 -13.43 -4.96
CA ALA A 112 -8.65 -13.58 -3.96
C ALA A 112 -9.04 -12.26 -3.29
N GLY A 113 -8.14 -11.30 -3.25
CA GLY A 113 -8.36 -9.97 -2.70
C GLY A 113 -7.11 -9.12 -2.91
N VAL A 114 -7.24 -7.80 -2.85
CA VAL A 114 -6.12 -6.89 -2.96
C VAL A 114 -6.20 -5.78 -1.92
N LEU A 115 -5.07 -5.51 -1.28
CA LEU A 115 -4.89 -4.41 -0.35
C LEU A 115 -3.96 -3.39 -1.01
N VAL A 116 -4.41 -2.15 -1.16
CA VAL A 116 -3.61 -1.08 -1.76
C VAL A 116 -3.33 -0.02 -0.70
N ALA A 117 -2.07 0.15 -0.33
CA ALA A 117 -1.64 1.18 0.59
C ALA A 117 -1.18 2.41 -0.18
N SER A 118 -1.98 3.47 -0.13
CA SER A 118 -1.73 4.72 -0.82
C SER A 118 -2.50 5.85 -0.13
N ALA A 119 -1.95 7.06 -0.15
CA ALA A 119 -2.63 8.22 0.44
C ALA A 119 -3.65 8.80 -0.54
N ASP A 120 -3.20 9.29 -1.68
CA ASP A 120 -4.07 9.81 -2.75
C ASP A 120 -3.98 8.89 -3.96
N GLY A 121 -4.93 8.00 -4.06
CA GLY A 121 -5.00 7.01 -5.13
C GLY A 121 -6.07 7.29 -6.16
N GLN A 122 -6.41 8.55 -6.42
CA GLN A 122 -7.44 8.91 -7.40
C GLN A 122 -7.21 8.26 -8.77
N ALA A 123 -5.94 8.14 -9.21
CA ALA A 123 -5.57 7.50 -10.47
C ALA A 123 -5.89 5.99 -10.48
N PHE A 124 -5.97 5.37 -9.34
CA PHE A 124 -6.27 3.93 -9.21
C PHE A 124 -7.76 3.62 -9.10
N ARG A 125 -8.60 4.62 -8.84
CA ARG A 125 -10.01 4.41 -8.47
C ARG A 125 -10.76 3.54 -9.48
N ILE A 126 -10.77 3.93 -10.74
CA ILE A 126 -11.56 3.21 -11.76
C ILE A 126 -11.05 1.78 -11.96
N PRO A 127 -9.74 1.52 -12.17
CA PRO A 127 -9.25 0.15 -12.28
C PRO A 127 -9.56 -0.71 -11.05
N LEU A 128 -9.44 -0.16 -9.85
CA LEU A 128 -9.73 -0.90 -8.61
C LEU A 128 -11.23 -1.15 -8.43
N GLU A 129 -12.09 -0.20 -8.81
CA GLU A 129 -13.53 -0.41 -8.80
C GLU A 129 -13.95 -1.52 -9.79
N ASP A 130 -13.30 -1.60 -10.94
CA ASP A 130 -13.55 -2.67 -11.91
C ASP A 130 -13.19 -4.05 -11.33
N ILE A 131 -12.08 -4.15 -10.61
CA ILE A 131 -11.69 -5.38 -9.91
C ILE A 131 -12.72 -5.73 -8.83
N ALA A 132 -13.14 -4.76 -8.04
CA ALA A 132 -14.15 -4.98 -7.00
C ALA A 132 -15.49 -5.45 -7.59
N ARG A 133 -15.91 -4.87 -8.70
CA ARG A 133 -17.15 -5.28 -9.41
C ARG A 133 -17.06 -6.68 -9.98
N SER A 134 -15.86 -7.17 -10.26
CA SER A 134 -15.66 -8.56 -10.71
C SER A 134 -15.81 -9.59 -9.59
N GLY A 135 -16.00 -9.15 -8.35
CA GLY A 135 -16.18 -10.00 -7.18
C GLY A 135 -14.93 -10.16 -6.31
N THR A 136 -13.84 -9.46 -6.64
CA THR A 136 -12.60 -9.50 -5.86
C THR A 136 -12.59 -8.35 -4.83
N PRO A 137 -12.57 -8.63 -3.52
CA PRO A 137 -12.53 -7.58 -2.51
C PRO A 137 -11.29 -6.68 -2.66
N VAL A 138 -11.51 -5.37 -2.52
CA VAL A 138 -10.44 -4.37 -2.59
C VAL A 138 -10.47 -3.51 -1.33
N TRP A 139 -9.35 -3.50 -0.59
CA TRP A 139 -9.16 -2.66 0.59
C TRP A 139 -8.15 -1.57 0.28
N ILE A 140 -8.51 -0.34 0.64
CA ILE A 140 -7.61 0.80 0.52
C ILE A 140 -7.11 1.15 1.92
N LEU A 141 -5.80 1.12 2.09
CA LEU A 141 -5.12 1.48 3.34
C LEU A 141 -4.50 2.85 3.17
N GLY A 142 -4.92 3.81 3.96
CA GLY A 142 -4.42 5.17 3.81
C GLY A 142 -4.80 6.05 5.00
N PHE A 143 -4.86 7.34 4.75
CA PHE A 143 -5.25 8.34 5.74
C PHE A 143 -6.58 8.95 5.37
N ARG A 144 -7.49 9.03 6.33
CA ARG A 144 -8.84 9.56 6.10
C ARG A 144 -8.83 10.97 5.49
N GLU A 145 -7.85 11.78 5.86
CA GLU A 145 -7.68 13.14 5.36
C GLU A 145 -7.46 13.20 3.84
N HIS A 146 -6.96 12.13 3.23
CA HIS A 146 -6.64 12.06 1.80
C HIS A 146 -7.48 11.03 1.04
N ALA A 147 -8.45 10.41 1.70
CA ALA A 147 -9.13 9.21 1.19
C ALA A 147 -10.51 9.50 0.57
N SER A 148 -10.83 10.74 0.24
CA SER A 148 -12.14 11.08 -0.35
C SER A 148 -12.47 10.24 -1.59
N TRP A 149 -11.47 9.94 -2.41
CA TRP A 149 -11.62 9.10 -3.60
C TRP A 149 -12.08 7.67 -3.27
N ALA A 150 -11.62 7.11 -2.15
CA ALA A 150 -12.00 5.77 -1.72
C ALA A 150 -13.28 5.78 -0.89
N LEU A 151 -13.44 6.78 -0.01
CA LEU A 151 -14.62 6.92 0.84
C LEU A 151 -15.90 7.18 0.04
N ALA A 152 -15.78 7.82 -1.12
CA ALA A 152 -16.91 8.06 -2.02
C ALA A 152 -17.27 6.85 -2.87
N SER A 153 -16.49 5.78 -2.84
CA SER A 153 -16.74 4.57 -3.64
C SER A 153 -17.67 3.61 -2.93
N ASP A 154 -18.63 3.05 -3.67
CA ASP A 154 -19.55 2.02 -3.17
C ASP A 154 -18.92 0.62 -3.17
N THR A 155 -17.80 0.44 -3.84
CA THR A 155 -17.18 -0.87 -4.06
C THR A 155 -15.84 -1.05 -3.37
N LEU A 156 -15.15 0.04 -3.04
CA LEU A 156 -13.87 -0.01 -2.35
C LEU A 156 -14.07 0.10 -0.83
N GLU A 157 -13.38 -0.74 -0.08
CA GLU A 157 -13.42 -0.69 1.37
C GLU A 157 -12.19 0.09 1.87
N PHE A 158 -12.43 1.12 2.67
CA PHE A 158 -11.36 1.96 3.21
C PHE A 158 -11.03 1.56 4.63
N VAL A 159 -9.74 1.47 4.93
CA VAL A 159 -9.22 1.23 6.28
C VAL A 159 -8.16 2.31 6.57
N ASP A 160 -8.36 3.06 7.65
CA ASP A 160 -7.36 4.03 8.09
C ASP A 160 -6.16 3.29 8.67
N LEU A 161 -4.96 3.65 8.22
CA LEU A 161 -3.72 3.03 8.72
C LEU A 161 -3.55 3.18 10.23
N GLU A 162 -4.06 4.27 10.80
CA GLU A 162 -4.00 4.48 12.24
C GLU A 162 -4.90 3.51 13.03
N ASP A 163 -5.90 2.92 12.38
CA ASP A 163 -6.80 1.94 12.99
C ASP A 163 -6.22 0.51 12.96
N ILE A 164 -5.14 0.29 12.22
CA ILE A 164 -4.47 -1.01 12.18
C ILE A 164 -3.50 -1.12 13.36
N PRO A 165 -3.68 -2.12 14.26
CA PRO A 165 -2.84 -2.23 15.44
C PRO A 165 -1.35 -2.33 15.11
N GLY A 166 -0.55 -1.49 15.75
CA GLY A 166 0.90 -1.53 15.67
C GLY A 166 1.53 -0.88 14.44
N VAL A 167 0.73 -0.35 13.51
CA VAL A 167 1.27 0.32 12.31
C VAL A 167 2.03 1.59 12.67
N PHE A 168 1.53 2.36 13.61
CA PHE A 168 2.24 3.52 14.15
C PHE A 168 2.54 3.30 15.64
N ARG A 169 3.71 3.73 16.07
CA ARG A 169 4.12 3.59 17.48
C ARG A 169 3.28 4.48 18.39
N GLU A 170 2.93 5.65 17.90
CA GLU A 170 2.15 6.69 18.61
C GLU A 170 1.16 7.32 17.64
N PRO A 171 0.07 7.93 18.13
CA PRO A 171 -0.82 8.70 17.27
C PRO A 171 -0.04 9.76 16.49
N LEU A 172 -0.38 9.96 15.23
CA LEU A 172 0.31 10.94 14.39
C LEU A 172 0.04 12.35 14.90
N PRO A 173 1.10 13.15 15.11
CA PRO A 173 0.93 14.54 15.58
C PRO A 173 0.44 15.40 14.42
N ARG A 174 -0.84 15.70 14.41
CA ARG A 174 -1.43 16.58 13.41
C ARG A 174 -1.20 18.03 13.76
N ILE A 175 -0.86 18.80 12.73
CA ILE A 175 -0.86 20.26 12.85
C ILE A 175 -2.31 20.72 12.73
N GLY A 176 -2.77 21.33 13.78
CA GLY A 176 -4.10 21.84 13.79
C GLY A 176 -4.84 22.61 14.22
#